data_2bb38c47273cc3ba0f2852170c930052
#
_entry.id   2bb38c47273cc3ba0f2852170c930052
#
_cell.length_a   1.000
_cell.length_b   1.000
_cell.length_c   1.000
_cell.angle_alpha   90.00
_cell.angle_beta   90.00
_cell.angle_gamma   90.00
#
_symmetry.space_group_name_H-M   'P 1'
#
loop_
_entity.id
_entity.type
_entity.pdbx_description
1 polymer ?
#
loop_
_entity_poly.entity_id
_entity_poly.type
_entity_poly.pdbx_seq_one_letter_code
_entity_poly.pdbx_strand_id
1 'polypeptide(L)' 'GTGRIVVRAHSAVATFLCEDESLAMDCLEREIGRRITVEPMEAPDHARFEVLAA' A
#
# COMPACT_ATOMS: atom_id res chain seq x y z
N GLY A 1 -6.28 -15.58 -7.90
CA GLY A 1 -5.55 -14.55 -8.57
C GLY A 1 -4.11 -14.49 -8.13
N THR A 2 -3.28 -14.26 -9.09
CA THR A 2 -1.85 -14.20 -8.86
C THR A 2 -1.31 -12.79 -8.98
N GLY A 3 -2.18 -11.82 -9.19
CA GLY A 3 -1.77 -10.45 -9.37
C GLY A 3 -1.29 -9.81 -8.08
N ARG A 4 -0.46 -8.78 -8.25
CA ARG A 4 0.03 -7.98 -7.14
C ARG A 4 -0.70 -6.64 -7.14
N ILE A 5 -0.99 -6.13 -5.96
CA ILE A 5 -1.59 -4.82 -5.81
C ILE A 5 -0.50 -3.85 -5.37
N VAL A 6 -0.40 -2.72 -6.05
CA VAL A 6 0.55 -1.67 -5.71
C VAL A 6 -0.24 -0.48 -5.19
N VAL A 7 0.09 -0.04 -3.99
CA VAL A 7 -0.50 1.16 -3.40
C VAL A 7 0.56 2.24 -3.39
N ARG A 8 0.29 3.33 -4.10
CA ARG A 8 1.17 4.49 -4.11
C ARG A 8 0.57 5.58 -3.24
N ALA A 9 1.35 6.09 -2.33
CA ALA A 9 0.90 7.11 -1.40
C ALA A 9 2.04 8.06 -1.08
N HIS A 10 1.69 9.24 -0.56
CA HIS A 10 2.69 10.20 -0.10
C HIS A 10 3.69 9.48 0.80
N SER A 11 4.96 9.88 0.72
CA SER A 11 6.03 9.17 1.43
C SER A 11 5.78 9.01 2.93
N ALA A 12 5.19 10.01 3.57
CA ALA A 12 4.87 9.92 4.99
C ALA A 12 3.82 8.85 5.26
N VAL A 13 2.80 8.75 4.40
CA VAL A 13 1.75 7.73 4.52
C VAL A 13 2.30 6.36 4.20
N ALA A 14 3.13 6.26 3.17
CA ALA A 14 3.76 4.99 2.81
C ALA A 14 4.61 4.45 3.96
N THR A 15 5.38 5.30 4.61
CA THR A 15 6.19 4.93 5.77
C THR A 15 5.30 4.46 6.91
N PHE A 16 4.22 5.17 7.18
CA PHE A 16 3.27 4.80 8.22
C PHE A 16 2.69 3.40 7.96
N LEU A 17 2.24 3.15 6.74
CA LEU A 17 1.67 1.85 6.38
C LEU A 17 2.69 0.71 6.51
N CYS A 18 3.92 0.96 6.12
CA CYS A 18 4.96 -0.06 6.17
C CYS A 18 5.45 -0.34 7.59
N GLU A 19 5.48 0.65 8.44
CA GLU A 19 6.04 0.52 9.79
C GLU A 19 4.98 0.31 10.85
N ASP A 20 4.00 1.20 10.91
CA ASP A 20 3.00 1.18 11.98
C ASP A 20 1.84 0.25 11.70
N GLU A 21 1.50 0.03 10.45
CA GLU A 21 0.36 -0.78 10.04
C GLU A 21 0.77 -2.06 9.31
N SER A 22 2.00 -2.53 9.51
CA SER A 22 2.49 -3.70 8.79
C SER A 22 1.66 -4.95 9.06
N LEU A 23 1.20 -5.13 10.30
CA LEU A 23 0.37 -6.29 10.64
C LEU A 23 -0.99 -6.22 9.95
N ALA A 24 -1.57 -5.04 9.88
CA ALA A 24 -2.84 -4.85 9.18
C ALA A 24 -2.69 -5.14 7.68
N MET A 25 -1.57 -4.74 7.10
CA MET A 25 -1.28 -5.01 5.70
C MET A 25 -1.12 -6.50 5.44
N ASP A 26 -0.45 -7.21 6.34
CA ASP A 26 -0.30 -8.67 6.24
C ASP A 26 -1.65 -9.37 6.31
N CYS A 27 -2.52 -8.96 7.22
CA CYS A 27 -3.86 -9.51 7.33
C CYS A 27 -4.66 -9.27 6.06
N LEU A 28 -4.56 -8.08 5.50
CA LEU A 28 -5.27 -7.74 4.27
C LEU A 28 -4.79 -8.59 3.10
N GLU A 29 -3.48 -8.79 2.99
CA GLU A 29 -2.91 -9.64 1.95
C GLU A 29 -3.47 -11.05 2.03
N ARG A 30 -3.61 -11.58 3.23
CA ARG A 30 -4.18 -12.92 3.43
C ARG A 30 -5.64 -12.99 3.03
N GLU A 31 -6.41 -11.96 3.36
CA GLU A 31 -7.84 -11.96 3.03
C GLU A 31 -8.10 -11.91 1.54
N ILE A 32 -7.35 -11.09 0.82
CA ILE A 32 -7.57 -10.94 -0.62
C ILE A 32 -6.78 -11.97 -1.43
N GLY A 33 -5.84 -12.68 -0.81
CA GLY A 33 -5.03 -13.67 -1.52
C GLY A 33 -4.05 -13.07 -2.51
N ARG A 34 -3.65 -11.83 -2.29
CA ARG A 34 -2.72 -11.11 -3.18
C ARG A 34 -1.69 -10.38 -2.36
N ARG A 35 -0.52 -10.19 -2.95
CA ARG A 35 0.53 -9.42 -2.30
C ARG A 35 0.29 -7.93 -2.52
N ILE A 36 0.47 -7.15 -1.48
CA ILE A 36 0.34 -5.70 -1.54
C ILE A 36 1.71 -5.08 -1.38
N THR A 37 2.08 -4.22 -2.31
CA THR A 37 3.32 -3.46 -2.26
C THR A 37 2.97 -2.00 -2.06
N VAL A 38 3.60 -1.35 -1.09
CA VAL A 38 3.40 0.07 -0.84
C VAL A 38 4.60 0.82 -1.37
N GLU A 39 4.34 1.80 -2.25
CA GLU A 39 5.39 2.61 -2.85
C GLU A 39 5.20 4.07 -2.49
N PRO A 40 6.25 4.77 -2.07
CA PRO A 40 6.15 6.20 -1.83
C PRO A 40 6.05 6.96 -3.15
N MET A 41 5.29 8.04 -3.15
CA MET A 41 5.24 8.93 -4.30
C MET A 41 5.26 10.38 -3.81
N GLU A 42 5.74 11.27 -4.66
CA GLU A 42 5.69 12.68 -4.38
C GLU A 42 4.30 13.21 -4.73
N ALA A 43 3.63 13.75 -3.74
CA ALA A 43 2.31 14.32 -3.93
C ALA A 43 2.19 15.53 -3.03
N PRO A 44 1.52 16.58 -3.49
CA PRO A 44 1.35 17.79 -2.67
C PRO A 44 0.37 17.58 -1.53
N ASP A 45 -0.38 16.50 -1.55
CA ASP A 45 -1.46 16.24 -0.60
C ASP A 45 -1.32 14.85 -0.01
N HIS A 46 -1.29 14.75 1.32
CA HIS A 46 -1.20 13.48 2.01
C HIS A 46 -2.40 12.56 1.76
N ALA A 47 -3.53 13.13 1.41
CA ALA A 47 -4.73 12.35 1.14
C ALA A 47 -4.71 11.70 -0.24
N ARG A 48 -3.76 12.05 -1.08
CA ARG A 48 -3.69 11.51 -2.43
C ARG A 48 -3.00 10.16 -2.44
N PHE A 49 -3.65 9.19 -3.06
CA PHE A 49 -3.06 7.86 -3.20
C PHE A 49 -3.58 7.20 -4.47
N GLU A 50 -2.88 6.15 -4.91
CA GLU A 50 -3.28 5.36 -6.07
C GLU A 50 -3.23 3.88 -5.71
N VAL A 51 -4.17 3.13 -6.26
CA VAL A 51 -4.18 1.67 -6.11
C VAL A 51 -4.15 1.07 -7.50
N LEU A 52 -3.14 0.28 -7.77
CA LEU A 52 -2.93 -0.32 -9.08
C LEU A 52 -2.89 -1.84 -8.95
N ALA A 53 -3.58 -2.51 -9.87
CA ALA A 53 -3.54 -3.96 -9.95
C ALA A 53 -2.57 -4.36 -11.05
N ALA A 54 -1.66 -5.24 -10.73
CA ALA A 54 -0.67 -5.72 -11.69
C ALA A 54 -0.91 -7.17 -12.05
#